data_08edc5e28850de869142e29480ca797e
#
_entry.id   08edc5e28850de869142e29480ca797e
#
_cell.length_a   1.000
_cell.length_b   1.000
_cell.length_c   1.000
_cell.angle_alpha   90.00
_cell.angle_beta   90.00
_cell.angle_gamma   90.00
#
_symmetry.space_group_name_H-M   'P 1'
#
loop_
_entity.id
_entity.type
_entity.pdbx_description
1 polymer ?
#
loop_
_entity_poly.entity_id
_entity_poly.type
_entity_poly.pdbx_seq_one_letter_code
_entity_poly.pdbx_strand_id
1 'polypeptide(L)'
;METLKNKFREKATALNAEIKDMLAKHGNLKLGEYTIEQIYSGMKGVIGLITETSKLDPIEGIRFRGFSIPELREKLPKAKGSNEPLPEGLFYLLLIGEIPTDEDVKNITIDWQRRSNVPKHVFDVIDELPLNAHPMTQFVTGIMAMQTESEFAKAYSRGISKKEYWEYVYEDTMNLIARVPRVAAYVYRRKYKNNQHIEPNYNLDWAANFAHMLGYSDPNFQNLMRLYLTIHADHEGGNVSAHTTHLVGSALSDPYLSLASGLNGLAGPLHGLANQEVIKWIFQLKENLGGGLPTKEQIAEYIKKTLAEGKVVPGYGHAVLRKTDPRFTAQQEFYRNYIKHDDICEIVQMIYEVAPPILEATGKIKNPWPNVDAHSGALLVHYGMFEYEYYTVLFGVSRALGVLASLVWDRALGMPIERPSSVTTEWIKNYIAKQITEKAK
;
A
#
# COMPACT_ATOMS: atom_id res chain seq x y z
N MET A 1 0.33 30.55 11.15
CA MET A 1 -0.09 29.49 10.22
C MET A 1 -0.65 28.33 11.00
N GLU A 2 -1.80 27.82 10.61
CA GLU A 2 -2.38 26.63 11.27
C GLU A 2 -1.59 25.39 10.91
N THR A 3 -1.20 24.60 11.91
CA THR A 3 -0.41 23.38 11.67
C THR A 3 -1.31 22.24 11.15
N LEU A 4 -0.77 21.28 10.38
CA LEU A 4 -1.48 20.08 9.94
C LEU A 4 -2.17 19.38 11.13
N LYS A 5 -1.50 19.27 12.27
CA LYS A 5 -2.02 18.65 13.49
C LYS A 5 -3.27 19.38 14.03
N ASN A 6 -3.31 20.72 13.97
CA ASN A 6 -4.47 21.49 14.42
C ASN A 6 -5.65 21.34 13.46
N LYS A 7 -5.41 21.42 12.14
CA LYS A 7 -6.43 21.15 11.13
C LYS A 7 -7.03 19.74 11.30
N PHE A 8 -6.16 18.73 11.55
CA PHE A 8 -6.63 17.38 11.80
C PHE A 8 -7.48 17.28 13.08
N ARG A 9 -7.07 17.93 14.18
CA ARG A 9 -7.86 17.98 15.44
C ARG A 9 -9.28 18.48 15.19
N GLU A 10 -9.45 19.54 14.42
CA GLU A 10 -10.77 20.09 14.09
C GLU A 10 -11.62 19.09 13.30
N LYS A 11 -11.05 18.49 12.25
CA LYS A 11 -11.73 17.48 11.43
C LYS A 11 -12.14 16.26 12.27
N ALA A 12 -11.22 15.74 13.08
CA ALA A 12 -11.50 14.58 13.94
C ALA A 12 -12.57 14.91 15.01
N THR A 13 -12.55 16.10 15.57
CA THR A 13 -13.55 16.54 16.54
C THR A 13 -14.94 16.60 15.90
N ALA A 14 -15.05 17.17 14.71
CA ALA A 14 -16.31 17.27 13.98
C ALA A 14 -16.86 15.87 13.61
N LEU A 15 -16.02 15.01 13.06
CA LEU A 15 -16.42 13.65 12.68
C LEU A 15 -16.81 12.81 13.90
N ASN A 16 -16.10 12.94 15.03
CA ASN A 16 -16.49 12.26 16.27
C ASN A 16 -17.91 12.66 16.75
N ALA A 17 -18.25 13.94 16.63
CA ALA A 17 -19.59 14.40 17.00
C ALA A 17 -20.66 13.81 16.07
N GLU A 18 -20.39 13.78 14.77
CA GLU A 18 -21.27 13.17 13.77
C GLU A 18 -21.47 11.67 14.00
N ILE A 19 -20.39 10.92 14.24
CA ILE A 19 -20.46 9.48 14.53
C ILE A 19 -21.28 9.21 15.79
N LYS A 20 -21.09 9.99 16.86
CA LYS A 20 -21.88 9.84 18.09
C LYS A 20 -23.38 10.05 17.85
N ASP A 21 -23.73 11.07 17.09
CA ASP A 21 -25.14 11.35 16.75
C ASP A 21 -25.72 10.23 15.88
N MET A 22 -24.99 9.77 14.87
CA MET A 22 -25.37 8.65 14.01
C MET A 22 -25.58 7.37 14.82
N LEU A 23 -24.67 7.03 15.72
CA LEU A 23 -24.77 5.82 16.54
C LEU A 23 -25.94 5.92 17.53
N ALA A 24 -26.20 7.08 18.10
CA ALA A 24 -27.33 7.28 18.99
C ALA A 24 -28.69 7.08 18.27
N LYS A 25 -28.79 7.50 17.00
CA LYS A 25 -30.03 7.43 16.22
C LYS A 25 -30.19 6.10 15.46
N HIS A 26 -29.08 5.52 14.97
CA HIS A 26 -29.10 4.46 13.97
C HIS A 26 -28.17 3.27 14.28
N GLY A 27 -27.53 3.22 15.46
CA GLY A 27 -26.54 2.20 15.81
C GLY A 27 -27.05 0.75 15.78
N ASN A 28 -28.38 0.55 15.82
CA ASN A 28 -28.98 -0.78 15.74
C ASN A 28 -29.36 -1.23 14.32
N LEU A 29 -29.14 -0.40 13.29
CA LEU A 29 -29.40 -0.79 11.91
C LEU A 29 -28.42 -1.85 11.45
N LYS A 30 -28.93 -2.92 10.83
CA LYS A 30 -28.11 -3.98 10.25
C LYS A 30 -27.48 -3.50 8.94
N LEU A 31 -26.16 -3.63 8.80
CA LEU A 31 -25.44 -3.31 7.56
C LEU A 31 -25.47 -4.44 6.52
N GLY A 32 -25.93 -5.62 6.90
CA GLY A 32 -26.04 -6.78 6.02
C GLY A 32 -26.12 -8.08 6.81
N GLU A 33 -26.21 -9.17 6.04
CA GLU A 33 -26.10 -10.54 6.55
C GLU A 33 -24.94 -11.23 5.83
N TYR A 34 -24.36 -12.26 6.44
CA TYR A 34 -23.28 -13.03 5.85
C TYR A 34 -23.56 -14.53 5.90
N THR A 35 -22.98 -15.26 4.96
CA THR A 35 -23.20 -16.69 4.79
C THR A 35 -22.04 -17.51 5.37
N ILE A 36 -22.29 -18.80 5.59
CA ILE A 36 -21.26 -19.77 5.98
C ILE A 36 -20.12 -19.79 4.92
N GLU A 37 -20.47 -19.72 3.64
CA GLU A 37 -19.51 -19.68 2.54
C GLU A 37 -18.58 -18.48 2.65
N GLN A 38 -19.11 -17.28 2.91
CA GLN A 38 -18.27 -16.08 3.05
C GLN A 38 -17.26 -16.19 4.18
N ILE A 39 -17.64 -16.81 5.32
CA ILE A 39 -16.71 -17.01 6.43
C ILE A 39 -15.57 -17.96 6.05
N TYR A 40 -15.87 -19.10 5.41
CA TYR A 40 -14.81 -20.03 4.94
C TYR A 40 -14.00 -19.49 3.76
N SER A 41 -14.55 -18.53 3.02
CA SER A 41 -13.88 -17.87 1.88
C SER A 41 -13.13 -16.59 2.28
N GLY A 42 -12.68 -16.47 3.52
CA GLY A 42 -11.87 -15.35 4.01
C GLY A 42 -12.67 -14.05 4.20
N MET A 43 -13.94 -14.15 4.60
CA MET A 43 -14.86 -13.02 4.86
C MET A 43 -15.08 -12.09 3.65
N LYS A 44 -14.96 -12.59 2.44
CA LYS A 44 -15.10 -11.80 1.23
C LYS A 44 -16.49 -11.14 1.12
N GLY A 45 -16.49 -9.80 1.06
CA GLY A 45 -17.72 -9.02 0.98
C GLY A 45 -18.47 -8.85 2.32
N VAL A 46 -17.91 -9.31 3.44
CA VAL A 46 -18.43 -9.02 4.78
C VAL A 46 -17.99 -7.61 5.17
N ILE A 47 -18.94 -6.74 5.52
CA ILE A 47 -18.67 -5.40 6.01
C ILE A 47 -18.38 -5.48 7.50
N GLY A 48 -17.09 -5.43 7.86
CA GLY A 48 -16.64 -5.53 9.25
C GLY A 48 -15.67 -4.44 9.69
N LEU A 49 -15.27 -3.56 8.77
CA LEU A 49 -14.24 -2.52 9.02
C LEU A 49 -14.74 -1.15 8.59
N ILE A 50 -14.25 -0.12 9.27
CA ILE A 50 -14.42 1.28 8.90
C ILE A 50 -13.05 1.84 8.56
N THR A 51 -12.96 2.62 7.50
CA THR A 51 -11.76 3.36 7.11
C THR A 51 -12.15 4.73 6.59
N GLU A 52 -11.38 5.74 6.98
CA GLU A 52 -11.63 7.14 6.59
C GLU A 52 -10.73 7.60 5.44
N THR A 53 -9.71 6.81 5.07
CA THR A 53 -8.66 7.24 4.14
C THR A 53 -8.99 6.95 2.69
N SER A 54 -9.54 5.79 2.39
CA SER A 54 -9.85 5.41 1.01
C SER A 54 -11.00 4.40 0.91
N LYS A 55 -11.57 4.31 -0.30
CA LYS A 55 -12.63 3.34 -0.64
C LYS A 55 -12.36 2.78 -2.03
N LEU A 56 -12.46 1.46 -2.17
CA LEU A 56 -12.31 0.78 -3.44
C LEU A 56 -13.66 0.65 -4.15
N ASP A 57 -13.79 1.33 -5.29
CA ASP A 57 -14.91 1.17 -6.19
C ASP A 57 -14.60 0.04 -7.21
N PRO A 58 -15.52 -0.90 -7.45
CA PRO A 58 -15.28 -2.01 -8.38
C PRO A 58 -15.05 -1.59 -9.84
N ILE A 59 -15.54 -0.44 -10.25
CA ILE A 59 -15.49 0.06 -11.64
C ILE A 59 -14.45 1.16 -11.78
N GLU A 60 -14.44 2.15 -10.88
CA GLU A 60 -13.54 3.30 -10.96
C GLU A 60 -12.18 3.06 -10.27
N GLY A 61 -12.06 1.99 -9.48
CA GLY A 61 -10.85 1.68 -8.72
C GLY A 61 -10.79 2.40 -7.37
N ILE A 62 -9.57 2.55 -6.84
CA ILE A 62 -9.36 3.19 -5.55
C ILE A 62 -9.66 4.69 -5.62
N ARG A 63 -10.35 5.18 -4.59
CA ARG A 63 -10.61 6.60 -4.35
C ARG A 63 -10.04 6.99 -2.99
N PHE A 64 -9.16 7.97 -2.96
CA PHE A 64 -8.55 8.53 -1.74
C PHE A 64 -9.39 9.73 -1.29
N ARG A 65 -10.03 9.63 -0.14
CA ARG A 65 -10.94 10.69 0.37
C ARG A 65 -11.94 11.19 -0.68
N GLY A 66 -12.42 10.26 -1.53
CA GLY A 66 -13.37 10.55 -2.59
C GLY A 66 -12.76 10.90 -3.95
N PHE A 67 -11.46 11.14 -4.07
CA PHE A 67 -10.78 11.46 -5.33
C PHE A 67 -10.23 10.20 -6.00
N SER A 68 -10.46 10.06 -7.30
CA SER A 68 -9.91 8.99 -8.15
C SER A 68 -8.42 9.24 -8.46
N ILE A 69 -7.71 8.22 -8.97
CA ILE A 69 -6.29 8.36 -9.36
C ILE A 69 -6.07 9.46 -10.40
N PRO A 70 -6.87 9.58 -11.48
CA PRO A 70 -6.74 10.71 -12.42
C PRO A 70 -6.92 12.08 -11.76
N GLU A 71 -7.96 12.23 -10.90
CA GLU A 71 -8.21 13.47 -10.18
C GLU A 71 -7.05 13.85 -9.24
N LEU A 72 -6.44 12.87 -8.56
CA LEU A 72 -5.29 13.12 -7.70
C LEU A 72 -4.07 13.59 -8.51
N ARG A 73 -3.81 12.96 -9.65
CA ARG A 73 -2.71 13.36 -10.54
C ARG A 73 -2.92 14.75 -11.16
N GLU A 74 -4.16 15.17 -11.33
CA GLU A 74 -4.49 16.53 -11.78
C GLU A 74 -4.35 17.55 -10.65
N LYS A 75 -4.95 17.30 -9.49
CA LYS A 75 -5.23 18.30 -8.45
C LYS A 75 -4.16 18.43 -7.37
N LEU A 76 -3.42 17.35 -7.06
CA LEU A 76 -2.39 17.42 -6.03
C LEU A 76 -1.19 18.27 -6.48
N PRO A 77 -0.55 19.01 -5.56
CA PRO A 77 0.67 19.74 -5.83
C PRO A 77 1.78 18.84 -6.39
N LYS A 78 2.59 19.42 -7.27
CA LYS A 78 3.65 18.74 -8.00
C LYS A 78 4.99 19.43 -7.80
N ALA A 79 6.08 18.68 -7.90
CA ALA A 79 7.41 19.28 -7.94
C ALA A 79 7.58 20.11 -9.22
N LYS A 80 8.40 21.15 -9.17
CA LYS A 80 8.69 22.00 -10.34
C LYS A 80 9.22 21.16 -11.49
N GLY A 81 8.55 21.23 -12.63
CA GLY A 81 8.91 20.47 -13.83
C GLY A 81 8.47 19.01 -13.83
N SER A 82 7.70 18.57 -12.83
CA SER A 82 7.08 17.24 -12.75
C SER A 82 5.62 17.29 -13.18
N ASN A 83 5.13 16.21 -13.78
CA ASN A 83 3.70 15.97 -13.99
C ASN A 83 3.09 15.06 -12.93
N GLU A 84 3.91 14.50 -12.04
CA GLU A 84 3.47 13.56 -11.03
C GLU A 84 3.28 14.23 -9.67
N PRO A 85 2.23 13.82 -8.90
CA PRO A 85 1.91 14.42 -7.62
C PRO A 85 2.95 14.10 -6.54
N LEU A 86 3.08 15.00 -5.57
CA LEU A 86 3.92 14.78 -4.39
C LEU A 86 3.18 13.90 -3.36
N PRO A 87 3.81 12.82 -2.86
CA PRO A 87 3.22 11.97 -1.81
C PRO A 87 2.86 12.72 -0.53
N GLU A 88 3.58 13.79 -0.20
CA GLU A 88 3.27 14.70 0.90
C GLU A 88 1.86 15.29 0.77
N GLY A 89 1.48 15.66 -0.46
CA GLY A 89 0.13 16.17 -0.76
C GLY A 89 -0.94 15.10 -0.58
N LEU A 90 -0.64 13.85 -0.96
CA LEU A 90 -1.54 12.74 -0.71
C LEU A 90 -1.71 12.48 0.79
N PHE A 91 -0.64 12.47 1.57
CA PHE A 91 -0.71 12.26 3.01
C PHE A 91 -1.57 13.34 3.70
N TYR A 92 -1.41 14.62 3.30
CA TYR A 92 -2.30 15.68 3.76
C TYR A 92 -3.76 15.35 3.45
N LEU A 93 -4.06 14.96 2.21
CA LEU A 93 -5.42 14.60 1.81
C LEU A 93 -6.00 13.46 2.64
N LEU A 94 -5.22 12.40 2.91
CA LEU A 94 -5.67 11.26 3.73
C LEU A 94 -6.07 11.68 5.14
N LEU A 95 -5.36 12.64 5.72
CA LEU A 95 -5.67 13.16 7.05
C LEU A 95 -6.82 14.19 7.03
N ILE A 96 -6.80 15.15 6.12
CA ILE A 96 -7.68 16.33 6.18
C ILE A 96 -8.94 16.16 5.32
N GLY A 97 -8.87 15.37 4.24
CA GLY A 97 -9.97 15.18 3.30
C GLY A 97 -10.11 16.29 2.25
N GLU A 98 -9.17 17.21 2.17
CA GLU A 98 -9.15 18.33 1.24
C GLU A 98 -7.83 18.35 0.46
N ILE A 99 -7.86 18.90 -0.77
CA ILE A 99 -6.63 19.08 -1.56
C ILE A 99 -5.76 20.16 -0.88
N PRO A 100 -4.48 19.84 -0.58
CA PRO A 100 -3.57 20.79 0.05
C PRO A 100 -3.16 21.94 -0.91
N THR A 101 -2.73 23.05 -0.32
CA THR A 101 -1.98 24.07 -1.05
C THR A 101 -0.51 23.67 -1.22
N ASP A 102 0.22 24.34 -2.12
CA ASP A 102 1.67 24.15 -2.26
C ASP A 102 2.42 24.43 -0.95
N GLU A 103 1.93 25.41 -0.16
CA GLU A 103 2.53 25.75 1.14
C GLU A 103 2.28 24.65 2.18
N ASP A 104 1.10 24.02 2.21
CA ASP A 104 0.82 22.87 3.07
C ASP A 104 1.80 21.72 2.78
N VAL A 105 2.01 21.40 1.50
CA VAL A 105 2.93 20.34 1.04
C VAL A 105 4.37 20.67 1.42
N LYS A 106 4.80 21.89 1.17
CA LYS A 106 6.14 22.36 1.55
C LYS A 106 6.40 22.25 3.06
N ASN A 107 5.41 22.60 3.87
CA ASN A 107 5.52 22.48 5.33
C ASN A 107 5.66 21.03 5.78
N ILE A 108 4.95 20.09 5.14
CA ILE A 108 5.10 18.66 5.41
C ILE A 108 6.50 18.17 5.00
N THR A 109 6.97 18.55 3.81
CA THR A 109 8.33 18.20 3.33
C THR A 109 9.39 18.65 4.34
N ILE A 110 9.32 19.90 4.80
CA ILE A 110 10.25 20.44 5.80
C ILE A 110 10.16 19.70 7.14
N ASP A 111 8.95 19.39 7.61
CA ASP A 111 8.77 18.66 8.88
C ASP A 111 9.34 17.24 8.78
N TRP A 112 9.08 16.51 7.69
CA TRP A 112 9.66 15.18 7.48
C TRP A 112 11.18 15.21 7.35
N GLN A 113 11.76 16.22 6.68
CA GLN A 113 13.22 16.40 6.62
C GLN A 113 13.82 16.55 8.01
N ARG A 114 13.21 17.36 8.88
CA ARG A 114 13.66 17.55 10.28
C ARG A 114 13.58 16.27 11.12
N ARG A 115 12.63 15.39 10.84
CA ARG A 115 12.36 14.14 11.55
C ARG A 115 13.12 12.93 10.99
N SER A 116 13.80 13.07 9.85
CA SER A 116 14.33 11.94 9.06
C SER A 116 15.54 11.24 9.67
N ASN A 117 16.09 11.72 10.79
CA ASN A 117 17.22 11.07 11.43
C ASN A 117 16.82 9.71 12.02
N VAL A 118 17.55 8.66 11.61
CA VAL A 118 17.39 7.29 12.11
C VAL A 118 18.50 7.00 13.12
N PRO A 119 18.16 6.52 14.33
CA PRO A 119 19.16 6.17 15.34
C PRO A 119 20.11 5.07 14.84
N LYS A 120 21.39 5.18 15.20
CA LYS A 120 22.46 4.26 14.76
C LYS A 120 22.14 2.79 15.04
N HIS A 121 21.61 2.48 16.22
CA HIS A 121 21.29 1.11 16.62
C HIS A 121 20.33 0.40 15.64
N VAL A 122 19.51 1.13 14.89
CA VAL A 122 18.62 0.57 13.87
C VAL A 122 19.42 -0.05 12.74
N PHE A 123 20.46 0.64 12.29
CA PHE A 123 21.36 0.14 11.25
C PHE A 123 22.23 -1.00 11.78
N ASP A 124 22.73 -0.89 13.02
CA ASP A 124 23.50 -1.96 13.67
C ASP A 124 22.70 -3.27 13.72
N VAL A 125 21.40 -3.21 14.09
CA VAL A 125 20.52 -4.38 14.10
C VAL A 125 20.31 -4.97 12.70
N ILE A 126 20.17 -4.13 11.67
CA ILE A 126 20.07 -4.61 10.28
C ILE A 126 21.38 -5.29 9.85
N ASP A 127 22.51 -4.76 10.24
CA ASP A 127 23.84 -5.29 9.87
C ASP A 127 24.15 -6.66 10.49
N GLU A 128 23.55 -6.98 11.65
CA GLU A 128 23.63 -8.31 12.26
C GLU A 128 22.81 -9.38 11.53
N LEU A 129 21.88 -9.00 10.66
CA LEU A 129 21.12 -9.97 9.87
C LEU A 129 21.98 -10.57 8.75
N PRO A 130 21.77 -11.87 8.41
CA PRO A 130 22.41 -12.44 7.23
C PRO A 130 22.12 -11.61 5.97
N LEU A 131 23.16 -11.37 5.15
CA LEU A 131 23.02 -10.55 3.93
C LEU A 131 22.00 -11.14 2.92
N ASN A 132 21.81 -12.46 2.92
CA ASN A 132 20.83 -13.17 2.10
C ASN A 132 19.41 -13.13 2.68
N ALA A 133 19.19 -12.56 3.87
CA ALA A 133 17.85 -12.35 4.38
C ALA A 133 17.02 -11.54 3.36
N HIS A 134 15.73 -11.89 3.22
CA HIS A 134 14.84 -11.18 2.29
C HIS A 134 14.79 -9.68 2.64
N PRO A 135 14.77 -8.78 1.64
CA PRO A 135 14.75 -7.34 1.90
C PRO A 135 13.63 -6.88 2.84
N MET A 136 12.44 -7.49 2.73
CA MET A 136 11.32 -7.20 3.65
C MET A 136 11.64 -7.58 5.09
N THR A 137 12.32 -8.70 5.33
CA THR A 137 12.76 -9.10 6.68
C THR A 137 13.70 -8.05 7.27
N GLN A 138 14.71 -7.63 6.50
CA GLN A 138 15.66 -6.58 6.94
C GLN A 138 14.94 -5.26 7.21
N PHE A 139 14.04 -4.86 6.31
CA PHE A 139 13.27 -3.63 6.41
C PHE A 139 12.36 -3.60 7.65
N VAL A 140 11.57 -4.65 7.85
CA VAL A 140 10.65 -4.77 9.01
C VAL A 140 11.44 -4.81 10.31
N THR A 141 12.58 -5.51 10.35
CA THR A 141 13.47 -5.52 11.53
C THR A 141 13.96 -4.11 11.86
N GLY A 142 14.34 -3.32 10.86
CA GLY A 142 14.71 -1.91 11.05
C GLY A 142 13.55 -1.06 11.60
N ILE A 143 12.32 -1.25 11.09
CA ILE A 143 11.15 -0.56 11.62
C ILE A 143 10.90 -0.94 13.08
N MET A 144 10.97 -2.23 13.43
CA MET A 144 10.82 -2.69 14.81
C MET A 144 11.92 -2.15 15.74
N ALA A 145 13.16 -2.07 15.28
CA ALA A 145 14.27 -1.52 16.07
C ALA A 145 14.08 -0.04 16.40
N MET A 146 13.32 0.73 15.60
CA MET A 146 12.96 2.11 15.91
C MET A 146 11.89 2.24 17.00
N GLN A 147 11.26 1.17 17.49
CA GLN A 147 10.16 1.22 18.45
C GLN A 147 10.54 1.94 19.76
N THR A 148 11.79 1.89 20.16
CA THR A 148 12.31 2.62 21.33
C THR A 148 12.11 4.14 21.25
N GLU A 149 11.90 4.68 20.05
CA GLU A 149 11.62 6.10 19.79
C GLU A 149 10.14 6.46 19.94
N SER A 150 9.23 5.48 20.15
CA SER A 150 7.79 5.75 20.20
C SER A 150 7.39 6.77 21.28
N GLU A 151 6.86 7.88 20.83
CA GLU A 151 6.28 8.91 21.71
C GLU A 151 4.97 8.43 22.33
N PHE A 152 4.19 7.63 21.59
CA PHE A 152 2.96 7.02 22.11
C PHE A 152 3.25 6.05 23.25
N ALA A 153 4.20 5.13 23.11
CA ALA A 153 4.57 4.18 24.16
C ALA A 153 5.07 4.89 25.42
N LYS A 154 5.93 5.91 25.26
CA LYS A 154 6.43 6.74 26.35
C LYS A 154 5.30 7.51 27.06
N ALA A 155 4.37 8.08 26.30
CA ALA A 155 3.24 8.83 26.85
C ALA A 155 2.24 7.90 27.56
N TYR A 156 1.93 6.76 26.93
CA TYR A 156 1.04 5.76 27.52
C TYR A 156 1.53 5.27 28.89
N SER A 157 2.83 5.00 29.03
CA SER A 157 3.43 4.60 30.32
C SER A 157 3.32 5.66 31.41
N ARG A 158 3.15 6.94 31.05
CA ARG A 158 2.89 8.05 31.98
C ARG A 158 1.42 8.24 32.34
N GLY A 159 0.52 7.41 31.77
CA GLY A 159 -0.92 7.45 32.08
C GLY A 159 -1.69 8.60 31.43
N ILE A 160 -1.36 8.96 30.19
CA ILE A 160 -2.10 9.99 29.44
C ILE A 160 -3.58 9.62 29.24
N SER A 161 -4.42 10.64 29.06
CA SER A 161 -5.84 10.48 28.75
C SER A 161 -6.06 9.83 27.40
N LYS A 162 -7.09 8.97 27.29
CA LYS A 162 -7.51 8.39 25.97
C LYS A 162 -7.77 9.44 24.90
N LYS A 163 -8.21 10.64 25.29
CA LYS A 163 -8.45 11.76 24.37
C LYS A 163 -7.19 12.28 23.70
N GLU A 164 -6.03 12.03 24.31
CA GLU A 164 -4.72 12.50 23.85
C GLU A 164 -3.98 11.44 23.04
N TYR A 165 -4.44 10.17 23.01
CA TYR A 165 -3.74 9.06 22.32
C TYR A 165 -3.38 9.38 20.87
N TRP A 166 -4.31 9.96 20.10
CA TRP A 166 -4.09 10.28 18.71
C TRP A 166 -2.98 11.31 18.49
N GLU A 167 -2.73 12.19 19.46
CA GLU A 167 -1.69 13.22 19.34
C GLU A 167 -0.29 12.61 19.30
N TYR A 168 -0.05 11.60 20.13
CA TYR A 168 1.22 10.88 20.17
C TYR A 168 1.34 9.85 19.02
N VAL A 169 0.24 9.25 18.64
CA VAL A 169 0.18 8.41 17.42
C VAL A 169 0.47 9.24 16.16
N TYR A 170 -0.01 10.49 16.11
CA TYR A 170 0.33 11.44 15.05
C TYR A 170 1.85 11.74 15.04
N GLU A 171 2.47 12.01 16.18
CA GLU A 171 3.92 12.27 16.26
C GLU A 171 4.73 11.05 15.80
N ASP A 172 4.39 9.84 16.25
CA ASP A 172 5.03 8.61 15.80
C ASP A 172 4.82 8.38 14.29
N THR A 173 3.63 8.66 13.77
CA THR A 173 3.32 8.60 12.35
C THR A 173 4.22 9.52 11.52
N MET A 174 4.35 10.79 11.92
CA MET A 174 5.21 11.75 11.25
C MET A 174 6.69 11.33 11.30
N ASN A 175 7.15 10.81 12.44
CA ASN A 175 8.50 10.31 12.63
C ASN A 175 8.76 9.07 11.73
N LEU A 176 7.83 8.11 11.69
CA LEU A 176 7.95 6.90 10.88
C LEU A 176 8.01 7.23 9.39
N ILE A 177 7.04 8.01 8.87
CA ILE A 177 7.01 8.38 7.45
C ILE A 177 8.30 9.09 7.04
N ALA A 178 8.83 9.95 7.88
CA ALA A 178 10.09 10.65 7.63
C ALA A 178 11.29 9.68 7.54
N ARG A 179 11.32 8.60 8.33
CA ARG A 179 12.46 7.69 8.51
C ARG A 179 12.41 6.45 7.62
N VAL A 180 11.20 6.00 7.27
CA VAL A 180 10.98 4.76 6.50
C VAL A 180 11.79 4.71 5.19
N PRO A 181 11.88 5.78 4.37
CA PRO A 181 12.70 5.76 3.16
C PRO A 181 14.19 5.56 3.43
N ARG A 182 14.71 6.11 4.53
CA ARG A 182 16.11 5.97 4.90
C ARG A 182 16.45 4.55 5.30
N VAL A 183 15.60 3.89 6.08
CA VAL A 183 15.75 2.46 6.43
C VAL A 183 15.64 1.59 5.18
N ALA A 184 14.67 1.86 4.31
CA ALA A 184 14.50 1.13 3.05
C ALA A 184 15.72 1.27 2.12
N ALA A 185 16.23 2.48 1.95
CA ALA A 185 17.42 2.74 1.14
C ALA A 185 18.67 2.07 1.75
N TYR A 186 18.81 2.06 3.09
CA TYR A 186 19.88 1.36 3.77
C TYR A 186 19.89 -0.12 3.43
N VAL A 187 18.75 -0.81 3.52
CA VAL A 187 18.61 -2.23 3.15
C VAL A 187 18.99 -2.47 1.69
N TYR A 188 18.53 -1.61 0.76
CA TYR A 188 18.88 -1.71 -0.65
C TYR A 188 20.39 -1.60 -0.89
N ARG A 189 21.00 -0.55 -0.33
CA ARG A 189 22.42 -0.26 -0.52
C ARG A 189 23.30 -1.32 0.13
N ARG A 190 22.90 -1.81 1.30
CA ARG A 190 23.56 -2.91 1.99
C ARG A 190 23.57 -4.19 1.16
N LYS A 191 22.39 -4.59 0.68
CA LYS A 191 22.25 -5.89 0.00
C LYS A 191 22.78 -5.91 -1.43
N TYR A 192 22.59 -4.81 -2.19
CA TYR A 192 22.82 -4.81 -3.64
C TYR A 192 23.90 -3.84 -4.11
N LYS A 193 24.39 -2.95 -3.26
CA LYS A 193 25.35 -1.90 -3.64
C LYS A 193 26.56 -1.88 -2.72
N ASN A 194 27.05 -3.07 -2.31
CA ASN A 194 28.26 -3.27 -1.52
C ASN A 194 28.32 -2.42 -0.25
N ASN A 195 27.20 -2.21 0.43
CA ASN A 195 27.09 -1.40 1.65
C ASN A 195 27.54 0.08 1.47
N GLN A 196 27.45 0.61 0.26
CA GLN A 196 27.80 2.01 -0.03
C GLN A 196 26.55 2.88 0.15
N HIS A 197 26.39 3.48 1.33
CA HIS A 197 25.24 4.30 1.66
C HIS A 197 25.33 5.70 1.07
N ILE A 198 24.18 6.31 0.79
CA ILE A 198 24.02 7.67 0.27
C ILE A 198 23.20 8.46 1.29
N GLU A 199 23.75 9.57 1.76
CA GLU A 199 23.07 10.45 2.71
C GLU A 199 21.89 11.20 2.07
N PRO A 200 20.86 11.57 2.85
CA PRO A 200 19.72 12.32 2.36
C PRO A 200 20.13 13.68 1.75
N ASN A 201 19.44 14.07 0.69
CA ASN A 201 19.56 15.41 0.11
C ASN A 201 18.30 16.23 0.45
N TYR A 202 18.41 17.15 1.40
CA TYR A 202 17.31 17.95 1.90
C TYR A 202 16.83 19.07 0.95
N ASN A 203 17.39 19.17 -0.26
CA ASN A 203 16.85 20.02 -1.34
C ASN A 203 15.79 19.30 -2.18
N LEU A 204 15.56 18.01 -1.94
CA LEU A 204 14.61 17.17 -2.67
C LEU A 204 13.34 16.94 -1.85
N ASP A 205 12.22 16.73 -2.54
CA ASP A 205 11.00 16.20 -1.91
C ASP A 205 11.19 14.75 -1.43
N TRP A 206 10.26 14.24 -0.65
CA TRP A 206 10.36 12.94 0.01
C TRP A 206 10.61 11.77 -0.96
N ALA A 207 9.89 11.75 -2.10
CA ALA A 207 10.03 10.70 -3.10
C ALA A 207 11.35 10.82 -3.88
N ALA A 208 11.72 12.02 -4.30
CA ALA A 208 12.98 12.27 -5.01
C ALA A 208 14.19 12.01 -4.10
N ASN A 209 14.10 12.33 -2.81
CA ASN A 209 15.14 12.03 -1.84
C ASN A 209 15.29 10.52 -1.61
N PHE A 210 14.18 9.79 -1.60
CA PHE A 210 14.25 8.32 -1.55
C PHE A 210 14.95 7.75 -2.80
N ALA A 211 14.60 8.20 -4.00
CA ALA A 211 15.30 7.83 -5.23
C ALA A 211 16.82 8.14 -5.15
N HIS A 212 17.17 9.31 -4.64
CA HIS A 212 18.55 9.73 -4.43
C HIS A 212 19.31 8.78 -3.49
N MET A 213 18.73 8.43 -2.34
CA MET A 213 19.33 7.51 -1.38
C MET A 213 19.48 6.08 -1.91
N LEU A 214 18.60 5.65 -2.82
CA LEU A 214 18.75 4.39 -3.56
C LEU A 214 19.91 4.43 -4.56
N GLY A 215 20.33 5.61 -5.00
CA GLY A 215 21.41 5.83 -5.97
C GLY A 215 20.94 6.16 -7.38
N TYR A 216 19.68 6.58 -7.54
CA TYR A 216 19.10 6.98 -8.81
C TYR A 216 18.94 8.50 -8.86
N SER A 217 19.70 9.15 -9.76
CA SER A 217 19.72 10.60 -9.95
C SER A 217 18.90 11.08 -11.17
N ASP A 218 18.42 10.16 -12.00
CA ASP A 218 17.62 10.49 -13.18
C ASP A 218 16.31 11.20 -12.74
N PRO A 219 16.03 12.41 -13.24
CA PRO A 219 14.80 13.14 -12.92
C PRO A 219 13.51 12.37 -13.25
N ASN A 220 13.53 11.52 -14.29
CA ASN A 220 12.38 10.71 -14.65
C ASN A 220 12.20 9.54 -13.67
N PHE A 221 13.29 8.96 -13.14
CA PHE A 221 13.17 8.00 -12.04
C PHE A 221 12.60 8.64 -10.77
N GLN A 222 13.00 9.89 -10.46
CA GLN A 222 12.39 10.63 -9.36
C GLN A 222 10.89 10.86 -9.59
N ASN A 223 10.47 11.16 -10.83
CA ASN A 223 9.06 11.25 -11.20
C ASN A 223 8.35 9.89 -11.07
N LEU A 224 9.00 8.80 -11.46
CA LEU A 224 8.48 7.45 -11.25
C LEU A 224 8.25 7.18 -9.76
N MET A 225 9.17 7.57 -8.89
CA MET A 225 9.00 7.40 -7.44
C MET A 225 7.86 8.24 -6.89
N ARG A 226 7.67 9.48 -7.36
CA ARG A 226 6.51 10.31 -6.97
C ARG A 226 5.19 9.61 -7.33
N LEU A 227 5.07 9.13 -8.57
CA LEU A 227 3.89 8.38 -9.01
C LEU A 227 3.73 7.09 -8.20
N TYR A 228 4.77 6.27 -8.13
CA TYR A 228 4.74 4.95 -7.47
C TYR A 228 4.31 5.07 -6.00
N LEU A 229 4.94 5.99 -5.26
CA LEU A 229 4.67 6.18 -3.83
C LEU A 229 3.30 6.80 -3.58
N THR A 230 2.72 7.51 -4.56
CA THR A 230 1.36 8.04 -4.47
C THR A 230 0.31 6.96 -4.70
N ILE A 231 0.44 6.18 -5.79
CA ILE A 231 -0.63 5.25 -6.19
C ILE A 231 -0.69 3.95 -5.39
N HIS A 232 0.37 3.59 -4.66
CA HIS A 232 0.42 2.40 -3.79
C HIS A 232 0.13 2.71 -2.32
N ALA A 233 -0.08 3.98 -1.96
CA ALA A 233 -0.13 4.44 -0.57
C ALA A 233 -1.24 3.78 0.25
N ASP A 234 -2.42 3.58 -0.32
CA ASP A 234 -3.56 3.01 0.39
C ASP A 234 -4.47 2.22 -0.57
N HIS A 235 -5.24 1.29 -0.03
CA HIS A 235 -6.19 0.49 -0.82
C HIS A 235 -7.31 -0.06 0.07
N GLU A 236 -8.05 0.83 0.75
CA GLU A 236 -9.06 0.57 1.79
C GLU A 236 -8.56 -0.25 3.00
N GLY A 237 -9.46 -0.55 3.96
CA GLY A 237 -9.11 -1.23 5.19
C GLY A 237 -9.01 -2.76 5.12
N GLY A 238 -9.60 -3.40 4.09
CA GLY A 238 -9.77 -4.85 4.04
C GLY A 238 -8.57 -5.64 3.52
N ASN A 239 -7.55 -5.00 2.93
CA ASN A 239 -6.34 -5.69 2.49
C ASN A 239 -5.45 -6.07 3.69
N VAL A 240 -4.60 -7.09 3.52
CA VAL A 240 -3.87 -7.69 4.64
C VAL A 240 -2.99 -6.68 5.38
N SER A 241 -2.24 -5.82 4.68
CA SER A 241 -1.36 -4.86 5.35
C SER A 241 -2.14 -3.80 6.13
N ALA A 242 -3.25 -3.28 5.57
CA ALA A 242 -4.08 -2.28 6.24
C ALA A 242 -4.81 -2.90 7.44
N HIS A 243 -5.49 -4.04 7.26
CA HIS A 243 -6.21 -4.71 8.33
C HIS A 243 -5.30 -5.12 9.48
N THR A 244 -4.11 -5.68 9.17
CA THR A 244 -3.15 -6.08 10.22
C THR A 244 -2.62 -4.87 10.99
N THR A 245 -2.33 -3.75 10.32
CA THR A 245 -1.91 -2.51 11.01
C THR A 245 -3.02 -2.00 11.92
N HIS A 246 -4.28 -1.97 11.45
CA HIS A 246 -5.45 -1.58 12.23
C HIS A 246 -5.68 -2.53 13.42
N LEU A 247 -5.69 -3.85 13.20
CA LEU A 247 -5.90 -4.87 14.22
C LEU A 247 -4.89 -4.75 15.37
N VAL A 248 -3.59 -4.68 15.03
CA VAL A 248 -2.53 -4.55 16.03
C VAL A 248 -2.62 -3.21 16.74
N GLY A 249 -2.86 -2.12 16.02
CA GLY A 249 -3.08 -0.79 16.58
C GLY A 249 -4.30 -0.72 17.49
N SER A 250 -5.37 -1.50 17.21
CA SER A 250 -6.59 -1.54 18.04
C SER A 250 -6.31 -2.01 19.47
N ALA A 251 -5.27 -2.84 19.65
CA ALA A 251 -4.80 -3.29 20.96
C ALA A 251 -3.94 -2.26 21.68
N LEU A 252 -3.81 -1.02 21.15
CA LEU A 252 -2.92 0.06 21.63
C LEU A 252 -1.43 -0.27 21.51
N SER A 253 -1.04 -1.18 20.62
CA SER A 253 0.34 -1.25 20.17
C SER A 253 0.70 0.06 19.48
N ASP A 254 1.94 0.52 19.69
CA ASP A 254 2.39 1.78 19.09
C ASP A 254 2.48 1.69 17.54
N PRO A 255 2.60 2.83 16.84
CA PRO A 255 2.67 2.85 15.38
C PRO A 255 3.82 2.07 14.76
N TYR A 256 4.95 1.91 15.46
CA TYR A 256 6.10 1.14 14.97
C TYR A 256 5.76 -0.35 14.89
N LEU A 257 5.22 -0.92 15.97
CA LEU A 257 4.80 -2.33 16.02
C LEU A 257 3.62 -2.59 15.07
N SER A 258 2.69 -1.64 15.00
CA SER A 258 1.52 -1.74 14.12
C SER A 258 1.92 -1.74 12.64
N LEU A 259 2.80 -0.80 12.23
CA LEU A 259 3.32 -0.75 10.87
C LEU A 259 4.15 -2.00 10.53
N ALA A 260 5.05 -2.42 11.42
CA ALA A 260 5.87 -3.62 11.23
C ALA A 260 4.99 -4.86 10.99
N SER A 261 3.90 -4.99 11.76
CA SER A 261 2.94 -6.09 11.59
C SER A 261 2.22 -6.03 10.23
N GLY A 262 1.78 -4.86 9.79
CA GLY A 262 1.21 -4.64 8.47
C GLY A 262 2.18 -4.95 7.34
N LEU A 263 3.45 -4.56 7.48
CA LEU A 263 4.51 -4.85 6.51
C LEU A 263 4.85 -6.35 6.43
N ASN A 264 4.75 -7.10 7.53
CA ASN A 264 4.83 -8.56 7.50
C ASN A 264 3.69 -9.17 6.68
N GLY A 265 2.48 -8.64 6.80
CA GLY A 265 1.36 -9.02 5.95
C GLY A 265 1.59 -8.67 4.48
N LEU A 266 2.21 -7.51 4.22
CA LEU A 266 2.55 -7.07 2.86
C LEU A 266 3.58 -8.01 2.19
N ALA A 267 4.46 -8.63 2.96
CA ALA A 267 5.47 -9.57 2.48
C ALA A 267 4.89 -10.92 2.03
N GLY A 268 3.58 -11.13 2.10
CA GLY A 268 2.93 -12.36 1.66
C GLY A 268 2.84 -12.49 0.13
N PRO A 269 3.01 -13.72 -0.43
CA PRO A 269 2.94 -13.97 -1.88
C PRO A 269 1.60 -13.60 -2.53
N LEU A 270 0.51 -13.65 -1.76
CA LEU A 270 -0.83 -13.26 -2.22
C LEU A 270 -1.14 -11.77 -1.97
N HIS A 271 -0.13 -10.98 -1.63
CA HIS A 271 -0.27 -9.55 -1.40
C HIS A 271 0.87 -8.77 -2.08
N GLY A 272 1.82 -8.20 -1.37
CA GLY A 272 2.82 -7.29 -1.95
C GLY A 272 3.91 -7.96 -2.81
N LEU A 273 4.12 -9.28 -2.71
CA LEU A 273 5.08 -10.00 -3.57
C LEU A 273 4.58 -10.21 -5.01
N ALA A 274 3.32 -9.90 -5.33
CA ALA A 274 2.77 -10.10 -6.67
C ALA A 274 3.57 -9.38 -7.77
N ASN A 275 4.09 -8.20 -7.50
CA ASN A 275 4.89 -7.42 -8.44
C ASN A 275 6.16 -8.16 -8.90
N GLN A 276 6.89 -8.80 -7.99
CA GLN A 276 8.09 -9.56 -8.38
C GLN A 276 7.74 -10.80 -9.22
N GLU A 277 6.60 -11.43 -8.98
CA GLU A 277 6.16 -12.58 -9.78
C GLU A 277 5.79 -12.16 -11.21
N VAL A 278 5.22 -10.97 -11.40
CA VAL A 278 4.96 -10.41 -12.74
C VAL A 278 6.27 -10.27 -13.51
N ILE A 279 7.28 -9.62 -12.94
CA ILE A 279 8.51 -9.35 -13.69
C ILE A 279 9.30 -10.65 -13.97
N LYS A 280 9.31 -11.60 -13.05
CA LYS A 280 9.89 -12.93 -13.28
C LYS A 280 9.20 -13.64 -14.45
N TRP A 281 7.87 -13.61 -14.48
CA TRP A 281 7.10 -14.23 -15.55
C TRP A 281 7.36 -13.55 -16.91
N ILE A 282 7.50 -12.22 -16.94
CA ILE A 282 7.82 -11.48 -18.17
C ILE A 282 9.24 -11.84 -18.67
N PHE A 283 10.22 -11.94 -17.78
CA PHE A 283 11.56 -12.38 -18.17
C PHE A 283 11.58 -13.81 -18.72
N GLN A 284 10.86 -14.73 -18.06
CA GLN A 284 10.72 -16.10 -18.54
C GLN A 284 10.01 -16.17 -19.91
N LEU A 285 8.95 -15.35 -20.11
CA LEU A 285 8.28 -15.22 -21.39
C LEU A 285 9.26 -14.77 -22.47
N LYS A 286 10.00 -13.69 -22.24
CA LYS A 286 10.98 -13.15 -23.18
C LYS A 286 12.07 -14.19 -23.53
N GLU A 287 12.62 -14.86 -22.52
CA GLU A 287 13.65 -15.90 -22.69
C GLU A 287 13.10 -17.09 -23.50
N ASN A 288 11.94 -17.62 -23.15
CA ASN A 288 11.31 -18.75 -23.82
C ASN A 288 10.91 -18.46 -25.27
N LEU A 289 10.74 -17.19 -25.63
CA LEU A 289 10.41 -16.73 -26.99
C LEU A 289 11.64 -16.25 -27.78
N GLY A 290 12.85 -16.57 -27.32
CA GLY A 290 14.10 -16.33 -28.05
C GLY A 290 14.84 -15.04 -27.67
N GLY A 291 14.44 -14.36 -26.57
CA GLY A 291 15.16 -13.22 -25.98
C GLY A 291 14.93 -11.87 -26.65
N GLY A 292 14.33 -11.84 -27.85
CA GLY A 292 13.94 -10.62 -28.56
C GLY A 292 12.57 -10.07 -28.13
N LEU A 293 12.08 -9.05 -28.83
CA LEU A 293 10.71 -8.56 -28.68
C LEU A 293 9.75 -9.57 -29.36
N PRO A 294 8.84 -10.25 -28.61
CA PRO A 294 7.93 -11.24 -29.18
C PRO A 294 6.78 -10.55 -29.95
N THR A 295 6.09 -11.33 -30.82
CA THR A 295 4.86 -10.88 -31.42
C THR A 295 3.66 -11.08 -30.47
N LYS A 296 2.55 -10.40 -30.73
CA LYS A 296 1.30 -10.59 -29.97
C LYS A 296 0.78 -12.02 -30.01
N GLU A 297 0.93 -12.71 -31.16
CA GLU A 297 0.55 -14.11 -31.36
C GLU A 297 1.39 -15.03 -30.46
N GLN A 298 2.70 -14.81 -30.41
CA GLN A 298 3.61 -15.58 -29.54
C GLN A 298 3.26 -15.38 -28.04
N ILE A 299 2.95 -14.15 -27.63
CA ILE A 299 2.51 -13.84 -26.27
C ILE A 299 1.17 -14.53 -25.96
N ALA A 300 0.22 -14.48 -26.90
CA ALA A 300 -1.09 -15.14 -26.74
C ALA A 300 -0.95 -16.66 -26.53
N GLU A 301 -0.10 -17.31 -27.32
CA GLU A 301 0.17 -18.75 -27.16
C GLU A 301 0.89 -19.06 -25.85
N TYR A 302 1.82 -18.22 -25.40
CA TYR A 302 2.48 -18.37 -24.11
C TYR A 302 1.49 -18.23 -22.92
N ILE A 303 0.55 -17.28 -23.00
CA ILE A 303 -0.54 -17.13 -22.01
C ILE A 303 -1.41 -18.38 -21.97
N LYS A 304 -1.85 -18.91 -23.14
CA LYS A 304 -2.65 -20.12 -23.21
C LYS A 304 -1.91 -21.31 -22.58
N LYS A 305 -0.63 -21.47 -22.88
CA LYS A 305 0.23 -22.51 -22.28
C LYS A 305 0.30 -22.35 -20.75
N THR A 306 0.54 -21.14 -20.25
CA THR A 306 0.56 -20.84 -18.81
C THR A 306 -0.74 -21.29 -18.13
N LEU A 307 -1.89 -21.00 -18.73
CA LEU A 307 -3.21 -21.39 -18.22
C LEU A 307 -3.45 -22.91 -18.31
N ALA A 308 -2.99 -23.57 -19.38
CA ALA A 308 -3.09 -25.01 -19.54
C ALA A 308 -2.26 -25.78 -18.50
N GLU A 309 -1.16 -25.21 -18.03
CA GLU A 309 -0.34 -25.75 -16.93
C GLU A 309 -0.98 -25.50 -15.53
N GLY A 310 -2.20 -24.94 -15.47
CA GLY A 310 -2.89 -24.63 -14.21
C GLY A 310 -2.32 -23.42 -13.48
N LYS A 311 -1.46 -22.63 -14.13
CA LYS A 311 -0.88 -21.40 -13.58
C LYS A 311 -1.75 -20.19 -13.93
N VAL A 312 -1.56 -19.09 -13.20
CA VAL A 312 -2.21 -17.80 -13.45
C VAL A 312 -1.28 -16.89 -14.28
N VAL A 313 -1.86 -15.93 -14.99
CA VAL A 313 -1.11 -14.81 -15.57
C VAL A 313 -0.89 -13.78 -14.47
N PRO A 314 0.35 -13.58 -13.98
CA PRO A 314 0.58 -12.65 -12.88
C PRO A 314 0.21 -11.21 -13.24
N GLY A 315 -0.27 -10.44 -12.27
CA GLY A 315 -0.71 -9.05 -12.49
C GLY A 315 -2.10 -8.92 -13.12
N TYR A 316 -2.79 -10.03 -13.43
CA TYR A 316 -4.14 -10.05 -13.98
C TYR A 316 -5.13 -10.66 -13.00
N GLY A 317 -6.28 -10.02 -12.89
CA GLY A 317 -7.30 -10.38 -11.92
C GLY A 317 -7.24 -9.55 -10.64
N HIS A 318 -8.39 -9.42 -9.99
CA HIS A 318 -8.54 -8.73 -8.70
C HIS A 318 -9.79 -9.22 -7.97
N ALA A 319 -9.72 -9.24 -6.64
CA ALA A 319 -10.85 -9.69 -5.81
C ALA A 319 -12.09 -8.77 -5.96
N VAL A 320 -11.89 -7.46 -6.07
CA VAL A 320 -12.94 -6.43 -6.07
C VAL A 320 -13.11 -5.80 -7.44
N LEU A 321 -12.05 -5.35 -8.10
CA LEU A 321 -12.11 -4.64 -9.38
C LEU A 321 -12.76 -5.48 -10.49
N ARG A 322 -13.46 -4.79 -11.40
CA ARG A 322 -14.14 -5.38 -12.57
C ARG A 322 -13.72 -4.75 -13.89
N LYS A 323 -12.81 -3.77 -13.85
CA LYS A 323 -12.17 -3.11 -15.00
C LYS A 323 -10.68 -2.96 -14.74
N THR A 324 -9.94 -2.46 -15.73
CA THR A 324 -8.52 -2.09 -15.60
C THR A 324 -8.32 -1.19 -14.38
N ASP A 325 -7.34 -1.54 -13.56
CA ASP A 325 -6.97 -0.75 -12.40
C ASP A 325 -6.46 0.64 -12.86
N PRO A 326 -7.01 1.76 -12.38
CA PRO A 326 -6.57 3.09 -12.79
C PRO A 326 -5.11 3.38 -12.40
N ARG A 327 -4.54 2.64 -11.46
CA ARG A 327 -3.12 2.72 -11.12
C ARG A 327 -2.26 2.12 -12.24
N PHE A 328 -2.70 1.02 -12.86
CA PHE A 328 -2.06 0.47 -14.07
C PHE A 328 -2.12 1.49 -15.22
N THR A 329 -3.28 2.13 -15.44
CA THR A 329 -3.43 3.17 -16.46
C THR A 329 -2.49 4.35 -16.22
N ALA A 330 -2.33 4.80 -14.98
CA ALA A 330 -1.39 5.86 -14.62
C ALA A 330 0.07 5.48 -14.96
N GLN A 331 0.45 4.22 -14.75
CA GLN A 331 1.77 3.69 -15.12
C GLN A 331 1.96 3.59 -16.64
N GLN A 332 0.91 3.22 -17.41
CA GLN A 332 0.94 3.25 -18.87
C GLN A 332 1.15 4.68 -19.42
N GLU A 333 0.46 5.66 -18.82
CA GLU A 333 0.62 7.06 -19.17
C GLU A 333 2.02 7.56 -18.85
N PHE A 334 2.58 7.15 -17.70
CA PHE A 334 3.97 7.43 -17.37
C PHE A 334 4.92 6.87 -18.44
N TYR A 335 4.76 5.61 -18.82
CA TYR A 335 5.56 5.01 -19.89
C TYR A 335 5.49 5.85 -21.17
N ARG A 336 4.30 6.19 -21.65
CA ARG A 336 4.12 6.98 -22.88
C ARG A 336 4.73 8.37 -22.82
N ASN A 337 4.74 8.98 -21.64
CA ASN A 337 5.19 10.36 -21.47
C ASN A 337 6.70 10.48 -21.27
N TYR A 338 7.34 9.49 -20.65
CA TYR A 338 8.72 9.61 -20.20
C TYR A 338 9.69 8.59 -20.85
N ILE A 339 9.19 7.52 -21.47
CA ILE A 339 10.01 6.44 -22.04
C ILE A 339 9.72 6.32 -23.52
N LYS A 340 10.76 6.48 -24.35
CA LYS A 340 10.59 6.42 -25.82
C LYS A 340 10.47 4.99 -26.33
N HIS A 341 11.26 4.08 -25.79
CA HIS A 341 11.30 2.68 -26.18
C HIS A 341 11.87 1.82 -25.05
N ASP A 342 11.22 0.71 -24.75
CA ASP A 342 11.69 -0.31 -23.82
C ASP A 342 10.96 -1.64 -24.09
N ASP A 343 11.72 -2.68 -24.40
CA ASP A 343 11.16 -4.00 -24.76
C ASP A 343 10.25 -4.58 -23.67
N ILE A 344 10.62 -4.43 -22.38
CA ILE A 344 9.85 -5.00 -21.27
C ILE A 344 8.52 -4.24 -21.11
N CYS A 345 8.55 -2.93 -21.22
CA CYS A 345 7.35 -2.11 -21.19
C CYS A 345 6.46 -2.38 -22.43
N GLU A 346 7.06 -2.59 -23.61
CA GLU A 346 6.30 -2.96 -24.82
C GLU A 346 5.64 -4.34 -24.69
N ILE A 347 6.34 -5.33 -24.10
CA ILE A 347 5.74 -6.63 -23.78
C ILE A 347 4.53 -6.44 -22.86
N VAL A 348 4.63 -5.60 -21.82
CA VAL A 348 3.48 -5.30 -20.93
C VAL A 348 2.30 -4.72 -21.72
N GLN A 349 2.54 -3.80 -22.67
CA GLN A 349 1.48 -3.25 -23.51
C GLN A 349 0.84 -4.34 -24.38
N MET A 350 1.64 -5.22 -24.99
CA MET A 350 1.12 -6.34 -25.79
C MET A 350 0.32 -7.33 -24.94
N ILE A 351 0.80 -7.66 -23.72
CA ILE A 351 0.05 -8.52 -22.78
C ILE A 351 -1.31 -7.88 -22.44
N TYR A 352 -1.35 -6.56 -22.22
CA TYR A 352 -2.59 -5.84 -21.96
C TYR A 352 -3.62 -5.97 -23.08
N GLU A 353 -3.17 -6.03 -24.34
CA GLU A 353 -4.06 -6.20 -25.48
C GLU A 353 -4.55 -7.64 -25.67
N VAL A 354 -3.70 -8.63 -25.40
CA VAL A 354 -4.02 -10.05 -25.73
C VAL A 354 -4.53 -10.86 -24.54
N ALA A 355 -4.16 -10.53 -23.30
CA ALA A 355 -4.53 -11.34 -22.14
C ALA A 355 -6.02 -11.27 -21.78
N PRO A 356 -6.70 -10.10 -21.76
CA PRO A 356 -8.09 -10.03 -21.31
C PRO A 356 -9.03 -10.94 -22.10
N PRO A 357 -9.07 -10.94 -23.44
CA PRO A 357 -9.98 -11.84 -24.19
C PRO A 357 -9.66 -13.33 -23.98
N ILE A 358 -8.39 -13.69 -23.77
CA ILE A 358 -7.99 -15.09 -23.49
C ILE A 358 -8.50 -15.49 -22.09
N LEU A 359 -8.35 -14.63 -21.11
CA LEU A 359 -8.79 -14.87 -19.75
C LEU A 359 -10.32 -14.96 -19.64
N GLU A 360 -11.05 -14.08 -20.33
CA GLU A 360 -12.52 -14.12 -20.44
C GLU A 360 -13.01 -15.42 -21.03
N ALA A 361 -12.37 -15.90 -22.11
CA ALA A 361 -12.73 -17.14 -22.80
C ALA A 361 -12.64 -18.38 -21.88
N THR A 362 -11.90 -18.33 -20.77
CA THR A 362 -11.86 -19.43 -19.80
C THR A 362 -13.16 -19.63 -19.04
N GLY A 363 -14.03 -18.62 -18.96
CA GLY A 363 -15.29 -18.62 -18.20
C GLY A 363 -15.12 -18.69 -16.67
N LYS A 364 -13.88 -18.76 -16.16
CA LYS A 364 -13.55 -18.94 -14.73
C LYS A 364 -13.12 -17.65 -14.04
N ILE A 365 -12.68 -16.64 -14.80
CA ILE A 365 -12.06 -15.42 -14.30
C ILE A 365 -13.05 -14.28 -14.30
N LYS A 366 -13.41 -13.77 -13.11
CA LYS A 366 -14.38 -12.68 -12.94
C LYS A 366 -13.83 -11.31 -13.35
N ASN A 367 -12.53 -11.13 -13.28
CA ASN A 367 -11.84 -9.91 -13.69
C ASN A 367 -10.62 -10.27 -14.54
N PRO A 368 -10.67 -10.13 -15.87
CA PRO A 368 -9.55 -10.44 -16.77
C PRO A 368 -8.55 -9.28 -16.92
N TRP A 369 -8.81 -8.13 -16.27
CA TRP A 369 -8.04 -6.91 -16.45
C TRP A 369 -6.82 -6.84 -15.54
N PRO A 370 -5.77 -6.09 -15.92
CA PRO A 370 -4.57 -5.93 -15.10
C PRO A 370 -4.84 -5.10 -13.84
N ASN A 371 -4.11 -5.44 -12.79
CA ASN A 371 -3.96 -4.65 -11.59
C ASN A 371 -2.65 -3.82 -11.62
N VAL A 372 -2.36 -3.10 -10.55
CA VAL A 372 -1.19 -2.20 -10.45
C VAL A 372 0.14 -2.92 -10.64
N ASP A 373 0.24 -4.20 -10.27
CA ASP A 373 1.49 -4.96 -10.32
C ASP A 373 1.91 -5.33 -11.76
N ALA A 374 0.97 -5.32 -12.70
CA ALA A 374 1.23 -5.72 -14.09
C ALA A 374 2.24 -4.82 -14.82
N HIS A 375 2.45 -3.58 -14.38
CA HIS A 375 3.35 -2.63 -15.06
C HIS A 375 4.48 -2.09 -14.17
N SER A 376 4.28 -2.03 -12.86
CA SER A 376 5.21 -1.32 -11.96
C SER A 376 6.64 -1.85 -12.02
N GLY A 377 6.82 -3.18 -12.09
CA GLY A 377 8.14 -3.80 -12.20
C GLY A 377 8.85 -3.48 -13.52
N ALA A 378 8.12 -3.41 -14.64
CA ALA A 378 8.69 -3.08 -15.94
C ALA A 378 9.28 -1.66 -15.96
N LEU A 379 8.59 -0.68 -15.35
CA LEU A 379 9.11 0.68 -15.22
C LEU A 379 10.37 0.75 -14.37
N LEU A 380 10.44 0.00 -13.28
CA LEU A 380 11.64 -0.07 -12.44
C LEU A 380 12.84 -0.68 -13.20
N VAL A 381 12.61 -1.75 -13.95
CA VAL A 381 13.63 -2.41 -14.80
C VAL A 381 14.18 -1.45 -15.85
N HIS A 382 13.32 -0.64 -16.49
CA HIS A 382 13.76 0.38 -17.46
C HIS A 382 14.84 1.31 -16.90
N TYR A 383 14.71 1.72 -15.65
CA TYR A 383 15.70 2.57 -14.97
C TYR A 383 16.85 1.78 -14.32
N GLY A 384 16.97 0.49 -14.60
CA GLY A 384 18.09 -0.34 -14.13
C GLY A 384 17.91 -0.92 -12.71
N MET A 385 16.71 -0.90 -12.15
CA MET A 385 16.42 -1.58 -10.89
C MET A 385 15.96 -3.02 -11.16
N PHE A 386 16.92 -3.93 -11.29
CA PHE A 386 16.65 -5.35 -11.57
C PHE A 386 16.43 -6.21 -10.32
N GLU A 387 16.62 -5.64 -9.14
CA GLU A 387 16.54 -6.32 -7.85
C GLU A 387 15.05 -6.49 -7.42
N TYR A 388 14.31 -7.30 -8.15
CA TYR A 388 12.86 -7.47 -8.00
C TYR A 388 12.43 -7.96 -6.60
N GLU A 389 13.29 -8.65 -5.85
CA GLU A 389 13.03 -9.00 -4.44
C GLU A 389 12.85 -7.76 -3.54
N TYR A 390 13.37 -6.61 -3.99
CA TYR A 390 13.27 -5.35 -3.26
C TYR A 390 11.95 -4.59 -3.53
N TYR A 391 11.21 -4.90 -4.59
CA TYR A 391 10.03 -4.11 -5.00
C TYR A 391 8.95 -4.04 -3.92
N THR A 392 8.79 -5.09 -3.12
CA THR A 392 7.86 -5.07 -1.98
C THR A 392 8.28 -4.07 -0.90
N VAL A 393 9.58 -3.77 -0.76
CA VAL A 393 10.06 -2.72 0.16
C VAL A 393 9.62 -1.34 -0.36
N LEU A 394 9.74 -1.07 -1.67
CA LEU A 394 9.20 0.17 -2.28
C LEU A 394 7.71 0.31 -2.00
N PHE A 395 6.97 -0.79 -2.16
CA PHE A 395 5.55 -0.84 -1.84
C PHE A 395 5.31 -0.54 -0.34
N GLY A 396 6.12 -1.11 0.55
CA GLY A 396 6.03 -0.87 1.99
C GLY A 396 6.27 0.59 2.37
N VAL A 397 7.22 1.27 1.72
CA VAL A 397 7.46 2.70 1.90
C VAL A 397 6.21 3.52 1.52
N SER A 398 5.61 3.21 0.39
CA SER A 398 4.35 3.84 -0.04
C SER A 398 3.20 3.55 0.92
N ARG A 399 2.97 2.28 1.26
CA ARG A 399 1.86 1.81 2.10
C ARG A 399 1.89 2.41 3.50
N ALA A 400 3.07 2.76 4.01
CA ALA A 400 3.20 3.44 5.29
C ALA A 400 2.38 4.74 5.37
N LEU A 401 2.25 5.49 4.26
CA LEU A 401 1.44 6.72 4.21
C LEU A 401 -0.02 6.45 4.57
N GLY A 402 -0.64 5.46 3.91
CA GLY A 402 -2.05 5.16 4.07
C GLY A 402 -2.38 4.52 5.42
N VAL A 403 -1.65 3.45 5.78
CA VAL A 403 -1.96 2.71 7.02
C VAL A 403 -1.66 3.51 8.28
N LEU A 404 -0.65 4.39 8.26
CA LEU A 404 -0.36 5.28 9.39
C LEU A 404 -1.36 6.43 9.47
N ALA A 405 -1.81 7.02 8.35
CA ALA A 405 -2.89 7.99 8.35
C ALA A 405 -4.19 7.38 8.92
N SER A 406 -4.54 6.15 8.50
CA SER A 406 -5.67 5.40 9.04
C SER A 406 -5.55 5.18 10.55
N LEU A 407 -4.36 4.80 11.04
CA LEU A 407 -4.11 4.58 12.47
C LEU A 407 -4.29 5.86 13.30
N VAL A 408 -3.92 7.03 12.77
CA VAL A 408 -4.18 8.33 13.43
C VAL A 408 -5.70 8.57 13.54
N TRP A 409 -6.45 8.29 12.47
CA TRP A 409 -7.91 8.35 12.49
C TRP A 409 -8.52 7.41 13.52
N ASP A 410 -8.09 6.15 13.55
CA ASP A 410 -8.58 5.15 14.51
C ASP A 410 -8.44 5.61 15.95
N ARG A 411 -7.30 6.21 16.28
CA ARG A 411 -7.05 6.74 17.63
C ARG A 411 -7.85 8.00 17.92
N ALA A 412 -7.99 8.90 16.94
CA ALA A 412 -8.79 10.12 17.07
C ALA A 412 -10.28 9.84 17.21
N LEU A 413 -10.79 8.83 16.52
CA LEU A 413 -12.17 8.38 16.61
C LEU A 413 -12.43 7.47 17.84
N GLY A 414 -11.37 7.10 18.59
CA GLY A 414 -11.49 6.28 19.78
C GLY A 414 -11.90 4.84 19.49
N MET A 415 -11.55 4.31 18.31
CA MET A 415 -11.88 2.94 17.92
C MET A 415 -11.38 1.95 18.99
N PRO A 416 -12.26 1.03 19.46
CA PRO A 416 -11.90 0.06 20.48
C PRO A 416 -11.04 -1.07 19.91
N ILE A 417 -10.61 -1.97 20.80
CA ILE A 417 -9.95 -3.20 20.37
C ILE A 417 -10.87 -4.03 19.47
N GLU A 418 -10.36 -4.44 18.32
CA GLU A 418 -11.06 -5.33 17.40
C GLU A 418 -11.06 -6.76 17.94
N ARG A 419 -12.24 -7.31 18.15
CA ARG A 419 -12.38 -8.67 18.68
C ARG A 419 -13.61 -9.37 18.10
N PRO A 420 -13.58 -9.85 16.85
CA PRO A 420 -14.66 -10.64 16.28
C PRO A 420 -14.82 -11.98 17.02
N SER A 421 -16.04 -12.50 17.04
CA SER A 421 -16.31 -13.84 17.55
C SER A 421 -15.86 -14.91 16.55
N SER A 422 -15.46 -16.08 17.08
CA SER A 422 -15.12 -17.24 16.26
C SER A 422 -15.96 -18.44 16.66
N VAL A 423 -16.18 -19.34 15.69
CA VAL A 423 -16.89 -20.61 15.89
C VAL A 423 -16.10 -21.77 15.28
N THR A 424 -16.40 -23.00 15.71
CA THR A 424 -15.80 -24.21 15.15
C THR A 424 -16.64 -24.76 14.00
N THR A 425 -16.05 -25.61 13.16
CA THR A 425 -16.80 -26.36 12.13
C THR A 425 -17.92 -27.23 12.76
N GLU A 426 -17.68 -27.80 13.93
CA GLU A 426 -18.69 -28.59 14.65
C GLU A 426 -19.87 -27.71 15.10
N TRP A 427 -19.60 -26.51 15.58
CA TRP A 427 -20.67 -25.55 15.89
C TRP A 427 -21.51 -25.23 14.66
N ILE A 428 -20.89 -25.04 13.48
CA ILE A 428 -21.62 -24.78 12.22
C ILE A 428 -22.49 -25.97 11.82
N LYS A 429 -22.00 -27.21 11.93
CA LYS A 429 -22.80 -28.42 11.66
C LYS A 429 -24.05 -28.48 12.56
N ASN A 430 -23.87 -28.23 13.84
CA ASN A 430 -24.97 -28.22 14.80
C ASN A 430 -25.98 -27.10 14.52
N TYR A 431 -25.49 -25.92 14.13
CA TYR A 431 -26.33 -24.81 13.71
C TYR A 431 -27.18 -25.16 12.47
N ILE A 432 -26.57 -25.77 11.44
CA ILE A 432 -27.27 -26.22 10.22
C ILE A 432 -28.35 -27.27 10.59
N ALA A 433 -28.03 -28.27 11.40
CA ALA A 433 -28.97 -29.29 11.82
C ALA A 433 -30.20 -28.69 12.54
N LYS A 434 -29.95 -27.71 13.41
CA LYS A 434 -31.04 -26.98 14.10
C LYS A 434 -31.94 -26.22 13.13
N GLN A 435 -31.36 -25.49 12.17
CA GLN A 435 -32.10 -24.72 11.16
C GLN A 435 -32.98 -25.59 10.27
N ILE A 436 -32.47 -26.78 9.89
CA ILE A 436 -33.23 -27.77 9.12
C ILE A 436 -34.40 -28.30 9.91
N THR A 437 -34.21 -28.61 11.18
CA THR A 437 -35.26 -29.14 12.08
C THR A 437 -36.34 -28.10 12.35
N GLU A 438 -35.98 -26.83 12.48
CA GLU A 438 -36.94 -25.72 12.70
C GLU A 438 -37.78 -25.41 11.45
N LYS A 439 -37.23 -25.56 10.24
CA LYS A 439 -37.93 -25.39 8.98
C LYS A 439 -38.87 -26.57 8.61
N ALA A 440 -38.66 -27.74 9.24
CA ALA A 440 -39.49 -28.93 9.02
C ALA A 440 -40.69 -29.01 9.96
N LYS A 441 -40.81 -28.11 10.92
CA LYS A 441 -41.98 -27.89 11.80
C LYS A 441 -42.82 -26.76 11.29
#